data_f5c1f29c1f7e8afd5123475ae630fb8b
#
_entry.id   f5c1f29c1f7e8afd5123475ae630fb8b
#
_cell.length_a   1.000
_cell.length_b   1.000
_cell.length_c   1.000
_cell.angle_alpha   90.00
_cell.angle_beta   90.00
_cell.angle_gamma   90.00
#
_symmetry.space_group_name_H-M   'P 1'
#
loop_
_entity.id
_entity.type
_entity.pdbx_description
1 polymer ?
#
loop_
_entity_poly.entity_id
_entity_poly.type
_entity_poly.pdbx_seq_one_letter_code
_entity_poly.pdbx_strand_id
1 'polypeptide(L)'
;MRIDRIELRELPMRLRFRFQTSFGAEQDRRILLVTLFGEGLEGYAECVAGEAPGYSSETIDTCWTVIESFVAPRVVGRSFATPDELLHALAPIRGHDMAVAAVEMAFWDLQAKAWEVPLWVALGGHERQV
;
A
#
# COMPACT_ATOMS: atom_id res chain seq x y z
N MET A 1 -16.74 2.81 3.91
CA MET A 1 -15.75 3.81 3.37
C MET A 1 -15.77 3.75 1.86
N ARG A 2 -16.12 4.86 1.21
CA ARG A 2 -16.03 4.99 -0.25
C ARG A 2 -14.62 5.46 -0.63
N ILE A 3 -14.05 4.85 -1.64
CA ILE A 3 -12.77 5.30 -2.21
C ILE A 3 -13.07 6.25 -3.37
N ASP A 4 -12.71 7.52 -3.21
CA ASP A 4 -12.97 8.54 -4.22
C ASP A 4 -11.84 8.64 -5.25
N ARG A 5 -10.59 8.43 -4.82
CA ARG A 5 -9.40 8.57 -5.65
C ARG A 5 -8.21 7.77 -5.07
N ILE A 6 -7.34 7.29 -5.94
CA ILE A 6 -6.00 6.79 -5.61
C ILE A 6 -4.98 7.76 -6.20
N GLU A 7 -3.98 8.12 -5.41
CA GLU A 7 -2.81 8.84 -5.87
C GLU A 7 -1.57 7.96 -5.70
N LEU A 8 -0.77 7.86 -6.74
CA LEU A 8 0.52 7.19 -6.74
C LEU A 8 1.61 8.25 -6.86
N ARG A 9 2.57 8.21 -5.96
CA ARG A 9 3.71 9.14 -5.97
C ARG A 9 5.00 8.36 -5.83
N GLU A 10 5.87 8.51 -6.80
CA GLU A 10 7.23 8.01 -6.71
C GLU A 10 8.12 9.01 -5.97
N LEU A 11 8.87 8.53 -4.99
CA LEU A 11 9.79 9.31 -4.18
C LEU A 11 11.20 8.73 -4.32
N PRO A 12 12.16 9.48 -4.87
CA PRO A 12 13.57 9.11 -4.77
C PRO A 12 14.03 9.33 -3.33
N MET A 13 14.59 8.30 -2.71
CA MET A 13 15.05 8.36 -1.32
C MET A 13 16.46 7.82 -1.20
N ARG A 14 17.32 8.62 -0.55
CA ARG A 14 18.65 8.17 -0.16
C ARG A 14 18.64 7.64 1.26
N LEU A 15 19.01 6.38 1.42
CA LEU A 15 19.12 5.75 2.73
C LEU A 15 20.19 6.42 3.58
N ARG A 16 19.90 6.61 4.88
CA ARG A 16 20.85 7.18 5.85
C ARG A 16 22.11 6.30 5.98
N PHE A 17 21.91 4.98 5.94
CA PHE A 17 22.97 3.99 5.93
C PHE A 17 22.78 3.06 4.74
N ARG A 18 23.91 2.58 4.19
CA ARG A 18 23.88 1.61 3.11
C ARG A 18 23.23 0.32 3.59
N PHE A 19 22.16 -0.10 2.93
CA PHE A 19 21.50 -1.37 3.20
C PHE A 19 22.22 -2.48 2.43
N GLN A 20 22.85 -3.40 3.17
CA GLN A 20 23.62 -4.48 2.59
C GLN A 20 22.95 -5.83 2.87
N THR A 21 22.78 -6.63 1.84
CA THR A 21 22.23 -7.98 1.87
C THR A 21 23.20 -8.96 1.20
N SER A 22 22.88 -10.26 1.23
CA SER A 22 23.61 -11.27 0.46
C SER A 22 23.50 -11.08 -1.07
N PHE A 23 22.54 -10.32 -1.53
CA PHE A 23 22.29 -10.05 -2.96
C PHE A 23 22.96 -8.78 -3.47
N GLY A 24 23.44 -7.91 -2.57
CA GLY A 24 24.04 -6.64 -2.95
C GLY A 24 23.89 -5.57 -1.89
N ALA A 25 24.20 -4.34 -2.27
CA ALA A 25 24.10 -3.21 -1.37
C ALA A 25 23.41 -2.03 -2.06
N GLU A 26 22.48 -1.40 -1.36
CA GLU A 26 21.63 -0.34 -1.85
C GLU A 26 21.81 0.91 -0.99
N GLN A 27 21.90 2.08 -1.61
CA GLN A 27 21.99 3.38 -0.95
C GLN A 27 20.84 4.30 -1.36
N ASP A 28 20.48 4.25 -2.63
CA ASP A 28 19.42 5.07 -3.20
C ASP A 28 18.27 4.15 -3.60
N ARG A 29 17.03 4.53 -3.27
CA ARG A 29 15.82 3.76 -3.52
C ARG A 29 14.77 4.64 -4.18
N ARG A 30 13.97 4.03 -5.03
CA ARG A 30 12.66 4.55 -5.44
C ARG A 30 11.60 3.95 -4.52
N ILE A 31 10.70 4.77 -4.02
CA ILE A 31 9.60 4.35 -3.16
C ILE A 31 8.30 4.77 -3.82
N LEU A 32 7.34 3.86 -3.87
CA LEU A 32 6.00 4.15 -4.35
C LEU A 32 5.08 4.37 -3.15
N LEU A 33 4.70 5.63 -2.92
CA LEU A 33 3.70 6.02 -1.94
C LEU A 33 2.31 5.91 -2.57
N VAL A 34 1.42 5.22 -1.90
CA VAL A 34 0.01 5.07 -2.26
C VAL A 34 -0.82 5.89 -1.29
N THR A 35 -1.66 6.79 -1.82
CA THR A 35 -2.63 7.54 -1.02
C THR A 35 -4.04 7.23 -1.51
N LEU A 36 -4.89 6.78 -0.62
CA LEU A 36 -6.32 6.64 -0.85
C LEU A 36 -7.07 7.83 -0.27
N PHE A 37 -8.00 8.36 -1.04
CA PHE A 37 -8.89 9.44 -0.62
C PHE A 37 -10.32 8.89 -0.53
N GLY A 38 -11.00 9.19 0.57
CA GLY A 38 -12.38 8.80 0.76
C GLY A 38 -13.04 9.58 1.91
N GLU A 39 -14.26 10.05 1.67
CA GLU A 39 -15.08 10.75 2.67
C GLU A 39 -14.35 11.92 3.35
N GLY A 40 -13.48 12.63 2.60
CA GLY A 40 -12.71 13.78 3.08
C GLY A 40 -11.46 13.42 3.90
N LEU A 41 -11.11 12.13 3.98
CA LEU A 41 -9.92 11.62 4.67
C LEU A 41 -8.89 11.09 3.67
N GLU A 42 -7.67 10.88 4.16
CA GLU A 42 -6.55 10.33 3.40
C GLU A 42 -5.92 9.15 4.16
N GLY A 43 -5.75 8.03 3.47
CA GLY A 43 -5.03 6.86 3.98
C GLY A 43 -3.75 6.63 3.20
N TYR A 44 -2.66 6.28 3.87
CA TYR A 44 -1.32 6.19 3.30
C TYR A 44 -0.74 4.79 3.44
N ALA A 45 -0.01 4.37 2.43
CA ALA A 45 0.86 3.21 2.49
C ALA A 45 2.04 3.32 1.53
N GLU A 46 3.07 2.52 1.79
CA GLU A 46 4.23 2.36 0.92
C GLU A 46 4.16 1.01 0.20
N CYS A 47 4.40 1.00 -1.10
CA CYS A 47 4.64 -0.24 -1.83
C CYS A 47 6.14 -0.56 -1.76
N VAL A 48 6.45 -1.70 -1.15
CA VAL A 48 7.84 -2.09 -0.81
C VAL A 48 8.55 -2.89 -1.90
N ALA A 49 8.06 -2.88 -3.13
CA ALA A 49 8.72 -3.53 -4.25
C ALA A 49 10.10 -2.90 -4.54
N GLY A 50 11.03 -3.70 -5.01
CA GLY A 50 12.36 -3.24 -5.41
C GLY A 50 12.36 -2.59 -6.81
N GLU A 51 13.53 -2.12 -7.25
CA GLU A 51 13.69 -1.59 -8.62
C GLU A 51 13.85 -2.71 -9.67
N ALA A 52 14.36 -3.85 -9.26
CA ALA A 52 14.61 -4.99 -10.16
C ALA A 52 14.01 -6.28 -9.58
N PRO A 53 13.57 -7.21 -10.45
CA PRO A 53 12.98 -8.47 -10.03
C PRO A 53 14.07 -9.48 -9.60
N GLY A 54 14.70 -9.21 -8.47
CA GLY A 54 15.76 -10.06 -7.90
C GLY A 54 15.31 -10.81 -6.66
N TYR A 55 14.74 -10.09 -5.70
CA TYR A 55 14.19 -10.68 -4.48
C TYR A 55 12.74 -11.13 -4.67
N SER A 56 11.94 -10.33 -5.36
CA SER A 56 10.55 -10.59 -5.73
C SER A 56 10.37 -10.42 -7.23
N SER A 57 9.33 -11.01 -7.78
CA SER A 57 8.95 -10.80 -9.19
C SER A 57 8.39 -9.41 -9.45
N GLU A 58 7.89 -8.74 -8.41
CA GLU A 58 7.33 -7.39 -8.52
C GLU A 58 8.43 -6.33 -8.41
N THR A 59 8.23 -5.25 -9.17
CA THR A 59 9.07 -4.04 -9.13
C THR A 59 8.17 -2.81 -8.92
N ILE A 60 8.77 -1.67 -8.59
CA ILE A 60 8.06 -0.38 -8.49
C ILE A 60 7.24 -0.13 -9.76
N ASP A 61 7.83 -0.34 -10.94
CA ASP A 61 7.16 -0.08 -12.23
C ASP A 61 6.02 -1.06 -12.51
N THR A 62 6.17 -2.35 -12.16
CA THR A 62 5.08 -3.32 -12.29
C THR A 62 3.96 -3.05 -11.29
N CYS A 63 4.29 -2.68 -10.05
CA CYS A 63 3.29 -2.31 -9.04
C CYS A 63 2.51 -1.06 -9.46
N TRP A 64 3.20 -0.02 -9.97
CA TRP A 64 2.54 1.17 -10.51
C TRP A 64 1.52 0.79 -11.57
N THR A 65 1.96 0.04 -12.59
CA THR A 65 1.10 -0.39 -13.72
C THR A 65 -0.10 -1.19 -13.22
N VAL A 66 0.12 -2.13 -12.29
CA VAL A 66 -0.96 -2.97 -11.75
C VAL A 66 -1.96 -2.17 -10.95
N ILE A 67 -1.48 -1.25 -10.10
CA ILE A 67 -2.39 -0.40 -9.31
C ILE A 67 -3.22 0.50 -10.24
N GLU A 68 -2.57 1.18 -11.18
CA GLU A 68 -3.25 2.11 -12.10
C GLU A 68 -4.25 1.40 -13.01
N SER A 69 -3.83 0.30 -13.64
CA SER A 69 -4.60 -0.32 -14.73
C SER A 69 -5.59 -1.38 -14.26
N PHE A 70 -5.37 -2.01 -13.11
CA PHE A 70 -6.16 -3.16 -12.68
C PHE A 70 -6.77 -3.00 -11.28
N VAL A 71 -6.08 -2.37 -10.31
CA VAL A 71 -6.61 -2.15 -8.96
C VAL A 71 -7.55 -0.96 -8.95
N ALA A 72 -7.11 0.21 -9.41
CA ALA A 72 -7.88 1.44 -9.36
C ALA A 72 -9.27 1.30 -10.01
N PRO A 73 -9.45 0.69 -11.21
CA PRO A 73 -10.78 0.51 -11.81
C PRO A 73 -11.71 -0.40 -11.00
N ARG A 74 -11.17 -1.21 -10.09
CA ARG A 74 -11.95 -2.11 -9.24
C ARG A 74 -12.40 -1.50 -7.93
N VAL A 75 -11.72 -0.44 -7.47
CA VAL A 75 -11.96 0.12 -6.14
C VAL A 75 -12.40 1.58 -6.15
N VAL A 76 -11.96 2.38 -7.09
CA VAL A 76 -12.35 3.81 -7.18
C VAL A 76 -13.84 3.93 -7.51
N GLY A 77 -14.53 4.82 -6.79
CA GLY A 77 -15.97 5.03 -6.88
C GLY A 77 -16.82 3.99 -6.14
N ARG A 78 -16.20 2.98 -5.52
CA ARG A 78 -16.90 1.92 -4.78
C ARG A 78 -16.75 2.10 -3.26
N SER A 79 -17.71 1.53 -2.54
CA SER A 79 -17.73 1.51 -1.07
C SER A 79 -17.39 0.10 -0.56
N PHE A 80 -16.60 0.04 0.49
CA PHE A 80 -16.22 -1.18 1.18
C PHE A 80 -16.45 -0.98 2.68
N ALA A 81 -17.12 -1.94 3.35
CA ALA A 81 -17.34 -1.88 4.79
C ALA A 81 -16.09 -2.29 5.57
N THR A 82 -15.31 -3.22 5.01
CA THR A 82 -14.11 -3.78 5.64
C THR A 82 -12.97 -3.92 4.65
N PRO A 83 -11.71 -4.01 5.13
CA PRO A 83 -10.57 -4.35 4.29
C PRO A 83 -10.71 -5.70 3.58
N ASP A 84 -11.37 -6.68 4.21
CA ASP A 84 -11.64 -7.99 3.59
C ASP A 84 -12.54 -7.88 2.36
N GLU A 85 -13.53 -6.99 2.37
CA GLU A 85 -14.35 -6.72 1.18
C GLU A 85 -13.54 -6.12 0.05
N LEU A 86 -12.62 -5.22 0.37
CA LEU A 86 -11.69 -4.66 -0.62
C LEU A 86 -10.80 -5.75 -1.20
N LEU A 87 -10.18 -6.59 -0.36
CA LEU A 87 -9.35 -7.72 -0.81
C LEU A 87 -10.16 -8.70 -1.67
N HIS A 88 -11.41 -8.97 -1.31
CA HIS A 88 -12.29 -9.83 -2.11
C HIS A 88 -12.53 -9.25 -3.52
N ALA A 89 -12.70 -7.94 -3.63
CA ALA A 89 -12.83 -7.27 -4.93
C ALA A 89 -11.54 -7.33 -5.77
N LEU A 90 -10.38 -7.46 -5.12
CA LEU A 90 -9.05 -7.56 -5.75
C LEU A 90 -8.60 -9.01 -5.98
N ALA A 91 -9.31 -10.02 -5.47
CA ALA A 91 -8.97 -11.44 -5.59
C ALA A 91 -8.72 -11.95 -7.03
N PRO A 92 -9.32 -11.38 -8.11
CA PRO A 92 -8.96 -11.74 -9.47
C PRO A 92 -7.55 -11.35 -9.91
N ILE A 93 -6.88 -10.43 -9.21
CA ILE A 93 -5.50 -10.01 -9.48
C ILE A 93 -4.56 -11.05 -8.86
N ARG A 94 -3.77 -11.73 -9.68
CA ARG A 94 -2.89 -12.81 -9.22
C ARG A 94 -1.42 -12.44 -9.37
N GLY A 95 -0.62 -12.81 -8.36
CA GLY A 95 0.84 -12.70 -8.41
C GLY A 95 1.38 -11.27 -8.28
N HIS A 96 0.55 -10.31 -7.84
CA HIS A 96 0.92 -8.92 -7.61
C HIS A 96 0.57 -8.51 -6.17
N ASP A 97 1.09 -9.28 -5.23
CA ASP A 97 0.74 -9.18 -3.81
C ASP A 97 1.23 -7.88 -3.19
N MET A 98 2.40 -7.37 -3.61
CA MET A 98 2.93 -6.09 -3.11
C MET A 98 2.07 -4.90 -3.59
N ALA A 99 1.62 -4.93 -4.84
CA ALA A 99 0.72 -3.91 -5.38
C ALA A 99 -0.64 -3.91 -4.66
N VAL A 100 -1.22 -5.09 -4.44
CA VAL A 100 -2.49 -5.27 -3.73
C VAL A 100 -2.35 -4.88 -2.26
N ALA A 101 -1.30 -5.34 -1.58
CA ALA A 101 -1.04 -5.04 -0.18
C ALA A 101 -0.84 -3.53 0.08
N ALA A 102 -0.19 -2.81 -0.83
CA ALA A 102 -0.02 -1.37 -0.70
C ALA A 102 -1.36 -0.63 -0.68
N VAL A 103 -2.31 -1.04 -1.52
CA VAL A 103 -3.66 -0.45 -1.54
C VAL A 103 -4.47 -0.88 -0.31
N GLU A 104 -4.36 -2.12 0.11
CA GLU A 104 -5.02 -2.65 1.32
C GLU A 104 -4.52 -1.94 2.59
N MET A 105 -3.22 -1.77 2.76
CA MET A 105 -2.64 -1.04 3.89
C MET A 105 -3.08 0.43 3.93
N ALA A 106 -3.14 1.10 2.77
CA ALA A 106 -3.68 2.46 2.68
C ALA A 106 -5.17 2.51 3.06
N PHE A 107 -5.94 1.48 2.74
CA PHE A 107 -7.34 1.38 3.14
C PHE A 107 -7.48 1.15 4.65
N TRP A 108 -6.63 0.33 5.27
CA TRP A 108 -6.59 0.17 6.72
C TRP A 108 -6.31 1.49 7.44
N ASP A 109 -5.35 2.28 6.97
CA ASP A 109 -5.04 3.60 7.53
C ASP A 109 -6.23 4.57 7.37
N LEU A 110 -6.85 4.58 6.18
CA LEU A 110 -8.04 5.38 5.91
C LEU A 110 -9.22 4.99 6.82
N GLN A 111 -9.46 3.70 6.98
CA GLN A 111 -10.54 3.16 7.81
C GLN A 111 -10.31 3.44 9.30
N ALA A 112 -9.09 3.29 9.80
CA ALA A 112 -8.72 3.59 11.17
C ALA A 112 -8.96 5.08 11.50
N LYS A 113 -8.62 5.97 10.57
CA LYS A 113 -8.90 7.42 10.68
C LYS A 113 -10.40 7.71 10.71
N ALA A 114 -11.18 7.02 9.88
CA ALA A 114 -12.65 7.16 9.90
C ALA A 114 -13.28 6.65 11.20
N TRP A 115 -12.70 5.65 11.83
CA TRP A 115 -13.11 5.17 13.15
C TRP A 115 -12.56 6.01 14.31
N GLU A 116 -11.71 7.00 14.03
CA GLU A 116 -11.04 7.84 15.03
C GLU A 116 -10.21 7.01 16.03
N VAL A 117 -9.61 5.91 15.56
CA VAL A 117 -8.74 5.05 16.38
C VAL A 117 -7.35 4.94 15.77
N PRO A 118 -6.30 4.73 16.58
CA PRO A 118 -4.98 4.41 16.05
C PRO A 118 -5.00 3.12 15.21
N LEU A 119 -4.21 3.06 14.14
CA LEU A 119 -4.15 1.89 13.25
C LEU A 119 -3.85 0.59 14.01
N TRP A 120 -2.97 0.62 15.01
CA TRP A 120 -2.66 -0.57 15.81
C TRP A 120 -3.86 -1.11 16.58
N VAL A 121 -4.80 -0.24 17.00
CA VAL A 121 -6.08 -0.64 17.62
C VAL A 121 -6.99 -1.29 16.58
N ALA A 122 -7.11 -0.68 15.41
CA ALA A 122 -7.90 -1.22 14.30
C ALA A 122 -7.43 -2.62 13.89
N LEU A 123 -6.12 -2.88 13.97
CA LEU A 123 -5.50 -4.18 13.72
C LEU A 123 -5.59 -5.18 14.90
N GLY A 124 -6.32 -4.85 15.97
CA GLY A 124 -6.51 -5.72 17.14
C GLY A 124 -5.36 -5.69 18.15
N GLY A 125 -4.49 -4.69 18.07
CA GLY A 125 -3.43 -4.48 19.06
C GLY A 125 -3.96 -4.06 20.42
N HIS A 126 -3.20 -4.34 21.48
CA HIS A 126 -3.47 -3.93 22.85
C HIS A 126 -2.30 -3.13 23.40
N GLU A 127 -2.62 -2.08 24.17
CA GLU A 127 -1.60 -1.30 24.89
C GLU A 127 -0.90 -2.21 25.88
N ARG A 128 0.41 -2.35 25.76
CA ARG A 128 1.24 -3.10 26.70
C ARG A 128 2.06 -2.12 27.51
N GLN A 129 1.86 -2.12 28.83
CA GLN A 129 2.79 -1.45 29.74
C GLN A 129 4.13 -2.20 29.70
N VAL A 130 5.19 -1.50 29.34
CA VAL A 130 6.58 -1.98 29.33
C VAL A 130 7.22 -1.61 30.67
#